data_040f084823b178086c38df423c7adae8
#
_entry.id   040f084823b178086c38df423c7adae8
#
_cell.length_a   1.000
_cell.length_b   1.000
_cell.length_c   1.000
_cell.angle_alpha   90.00
_cell.angle_beta   90.00
_cell.angle_gamma   90.00
#
_symmetry.space_group_name_H-M   'P 1'
#
loop_
_entity.id
_entity.type
_entity.pdbx_description
1 polymer ?
#
loop_
_entity_poly.entity_id
_entity_poly.type
_entity_poly.pdbx_seq_one_letter_code
_entity_poly.pdbx_strand_id
1 'polypeptide(L)'
;MHKTIVIRQNKFEKSPTQLYFIIKTPFLSEQSLIMQLKKIREQSDLGHIIVIGKNLPYEMFFKYHFRIFGIVDISQNTSLNYIRDQVHLYLEGLYA
;
A
#
# COMPACT_ATOMS: atom_id res chain seq x y z
N MET A 1 -11.73 7.65 8.82
CA MET A 1 -10.32 7.89 9.19
C MET A 1 -9.43 6.88 8.49
N HIS A 2 -8.33 7.31 7.98
CA HIS A 2 -7.38 6.44 7.28
C HIS A 2 -6.01 6.57 7.92
N LYS A 3 -5.19 5.59 7.69
CA LYS A 3 -3.80 5.61 8.15
C LYS A 3 -2.87 5.31 7.01
N THR A 4 -1.79 6.07 6.96
CA THR A 4 -0.67 5.78 6.08
C THR A 4 0.55 5.55 6.95
N ILE A 5 1.17 4.40 6.79
CA ILE A 5 2.37 4.06 7.53
C ILE A 5 3.54 4.09 6.55
N VAL A 6 4.55 4.87 6.88
CA VAL A 6 5.74 4.99 6.05
C VAL A 6 6.89 4.29 6.75
N ILE A 7 7.47 3.32 6.06
CA ILE A 7 8.64 2.61 6.57
C ILE A 7 9.79 2.93 5.63
N ARG A 8 10.87 3.42 6.21
CA ARG A 8 12.09 3.72 5.45
C ARG A 8 13.12 2.64 5.69
N GLN A 9 13.64 2.12 4.59
CA GLN A 9 14.74 1.19 4.63
C GLN A 9 15.95 1.86 4.01
N ASN A 10 16.98 2.06 4.81
CA ASN A 10 18.17 2.77 4.36
C ASN A 10 19.47 2.12 4.84
N LYS A 11 19.39 0.89 5.31
CA LYS A 11 20.49 0.30 6.06
C LYS A 11 21.73 0.02 5.21
N PHE A 12 21.54 -0.51 4.01
CA PHE A 12 22.63 -0.88 3.14
C PHE A 12 22.44 -0.38 1.72
N GLU A 13 21.54 0.55 1.53
CA GLU A 13 21.19 1.01 0.21
C GLU A 13 21.76 2.40 -0.06
N LYS A 14 22.12 2.62 -1.30
CA LYS A 14 22.60 3.94 -1.72
C LYS A 14 21.48 4.96 -1.70
N SER A 15 20.28 4.53 -2.02
CA SER A 15 19.08 5.38 -1.99
C SER A 15 18.05 4.76 -1.04
N PRO A 16 17.55 5.50 -0.07
CA PRO A 16 16.53 4.98 0.82
C PRO A 16 15.28 4.57 0.04
N THR A 17 14.81 3.36 0.28
CA THR A 17 13.55 2.91 -0.27
C THR A 17 12.46 3.15 0.77
N GLN A 18 11.37 3.79 0.36
CA GLN A 18 10.24 4.03 1.22
C GLN A 18 9.14 3.01 0.93
N LEU A 19 8.57 2.48 1.99
CA LEU A 19 7.49 1.53 1.92
C LEU A 19 6.27 2.16 2.60
N TYR A 20 5.16 2.25 1.86
CA TYR A 20 3.94 2.88 2.33
C TYR A 20 2.85 1.83 2.49
N PHE A 21 2.23 1.78 3.65
CA PHE A 21 1.04 0.98 3.88
C PHE A 21 -0.16 1.91 3.99
N ILE A 22 -1.19 1.67 3.19
CA ILE A 22 -2.44 2.39 3.29
C ILE A 22 -3.53 1.40 3.70
N ILE A 23 -4.19 1.69 4.81
CA ILE A 23 -5.30 0.89 5.28
C ILE A 23 -6.60 1.59 4.90
N LYS A 24 -7.32 1.01 3.95
CA LYS A 24 -8.61 1.54 3.53
C LYS A 24 -9.68 1.01 4.46
N THR A 25 -10.12 1.85 5.38
CA THR A 25 -11.26 1.55 6.25
C THR A 25 -12.57 1.78 5.49
N PRO A 26 -13.70 1.26 6.01
CA PRO A 26 -15.01 1.54 5.39
C PRO A 26 -15.36 3.01 5.32
N PHE A 27 -14.73 3.84 6.16
CA PHE A 27 -15.01 5.27 6.22
C PHE A 27 -14.15 6.08 5.25
N LEU A 28 -13.16 5.47 4.65
CA LEU A 28 -12.31 6.14 3.69
C LEU A 28 -12.97 6.07 2.31
N SER A 29 -13.31 7.23 1.75
CA SER A 29 -13.89 7.30 0.40
C SER A 29 -12.84 6.97 -0.65
N GLU A 30 -13.30 6.59 -1.84
CA GLU A 30 -12.39 6.36 -2.96
C GLU A 30 -11.63 7.62 -3.34
N GLN A 31 -12.30 8.79 -3.29
CA GLN A 31 -11.64 10.05 -3.58
C GLN A 31 -10.51 10.35 -2.60
N SER A 32 -10.73 10.11 -1.32
CA SER A 32 -9.70 10.31 -0.32
C SER A 32 -8.53 9.36 -0.53
N LEU A 33 -8.81 8.12 -0.89
CA LEU A 33 -7.78 7.14 -1.20
C LEU A 33 -6.94 7.61 -2.39
N ILE A 34 -7.59 8.07 -3.46
CA ILE A 34 -6.90 8.58 -4.64
C ILE A 34 -6.02 9.77 -4.28
N MET A 35 -6.55 10.71 -3.51
CA MET A 35 -5.77 11.88 -3.09
C MET A 35 -4.53 11.48 -2.31
N GLN A 36 -4.67 10.48 -1.44
CA GLN A 36 -3.53 9.99 -0.68
C GLN A 36 -2.48 9.34 -1.57
N LEU A 37 -2.93 8.52 -2.51
CA LEU A 37 -2.01 7.87 -3.46
C LEU A 37 -1.28 8.89 -4.32
N LYS A 38 -1.98 9.92 -4.79
CA LYS A 38 -1.36 11.01 -5.54
C LYS A 38 -0.30 11.72 -4.71
N LYS A 39 -0.61 12.00 -3.46
CA LYS A 39 0.31 12.67 -2.55
C LYS A 39 1.57 11.85 -2.33
N ILE A 40 1.41 10.53 -2.14
CA ILE A 40 2.56 9.64 -1.99
C ILE A 40 3.43 9.68 -3.25
N ARG A 41 2.81 9.63 -4.43
CA ARG A 41 3.56 9.65 -5.68
C ARG A 41 4.26 10.97 -5.93
N GLU A 42 3.71 12.07 -5.47
CA GLU A 42 4.38 13.37 -5.53
C GLU A 42 5.61 13.39 -4.65
N GLN A 43 5.55 12.75 -3.49
CA GLN A 43 6.66 12.71 -2.53
C GLN A 43 7.69 11.64 -2.85
N SER A 44 7.24 10.53 -3.42
CA SER A 44 8.10 9.37 -3.66
C SER A 44 7.63 8.64 -4.91
N ASP A 45 8.25 8.95 -6.03
CA ASP A 45 7.91 8.33 -7.31
C ASP A 45 8.23 6.83 -7.33
N LEU A 46 9.27 6.43 -6.62
CA LEU A 46 9.74 5.05 -6.60
C LEU A 46 9.36 4.28 -5.33
N GLY A 47 8.58 4.89 -4.44
CA GLY A 47 8.16 4.22 -3.22
C GLY A 47 7.26 3.02 -3.51
N HIS A 48 7.30 2.04 -2.64
CA HIS A 48 6.46 0.85 -2.75
C HIS A 48 5.20 1.04 -1.92
N ILE A 49 4.04 0.86 -2.55
CA ILE A 49 2.74 1.08 -1.90
C ILE A 49 2.02 -0.24 -1.76
N ILE A 50 1.61 -0.56 -0.55
CA ILE A 50 0.76 -1.72 -0.25
C ILE A 50 -0.55 -1.20 0.29
N VAL A 51 -1.67 -1.59 -0.34
CA VAL A 51 -3.01 -1.18 0.08
C VAL A 51 -3.71 -2.37 0.70
N ILE A 52 -4.26 -2.18 1.89
CA ILE A 52 -4.98 -3.22 2.63
C ILE A 52 -6.42 -2.74 2.82
N GLY A 53 -7.39 -3.56 2.46
CA GLY A 53 -8.78 -3.18 2.67
C GLY A 53 -9.77 -4.09 1.98
N LYS A 54 -11.05 -3.71 2.10
CA LYS A 54 -12.17 -4.39 1.44
C LYS A 54 -12.66 -3.54 0.28
N ASN A 55 -13.22 -4.22 -0.71
CA ASN A 55 -13.87 -3.54 -1.84
C ASN A 55 -12.98 -2.48 -2.46
N LEU A 56 -11.75 -2.88 -2.75
CA LEU A 56 -10.73 -1.95 -3.25
C LEU A 56 -11.04 -1.56 -4.70
N PRO A 57 -10.81 -0.29 -5.06
CA PRO A 57 -11.10 0.21 -6.40
C PRO A 57 -9.98 -0.13 -7.38
N TYR A 58 -9.89 -1.39 -7.78
CA TYR A 58 -8.80 -1.89 -8.62
C TYR A 58 -8.69 -1.12 -9.94
N GLU A 59 -9.82 -0.83 -10.57
CA GLU A 59 -9.81 -0.12 -11.85
C GLU A 59 -9.16 1.25 -11.74
N MET A 60 -9.38 1.91 -10.62
CA MET A 60 -8.79 3.23 -10.39
C MET A 60 -7.30 3.16 -10.20
N PHE A 61 -6.81 2.10 -9.57
CA PHE A 61 -5.38 1.92 -9.42
C PHE A 61 -4.69 1.85 -10.78
N PHE A 62 -5.29 1.14 -11.73
CA PHE A 62 -4.75 1.05 -13.09
C PHE A 62 -4.96 2.34 -13.88
N LYS A 63 -6.15 2.93 -13.76
CA LYS A 63 -6.49 4.14 -14.52
C LYS A 63 -5.53 5.30 -14.24
N TYR A 64 -5.16 5.48 -12.97
CA TYR A 64 -4.29 6.58 -12.57
C TYR A 64 -2.82 6.18 -12.53
N HIS A 65 -2.48 4.96 -12.89
CA HIS A 65 -1.10 4.47 -12.95
C HIS A 65 -0.34 4.65 -11.64
N PHE A 66 -1.00 4.34 -10.51
CA PHE A 66 -0.37 4.50 -9.20
C PHE A 66 0.75 3.52 -8.94
N ARG A 67 0.84 2.45 -9.71
CA ARG A 67 1.90 1.43 -9.56
C ARG A 67 1.92 0.85 -8.16
N ILE A 68 0.75 0.33 -7.75
CA ILE A 68 0.62 -0.30 -6.43
C ILE A 68 1.49 -1.56 -6.42
N PHE A 69 2.38 -1.66 -5.45
CA PHE A 69 3.27 -2.81 -5.31
C PHE A 69 2.53 -4.03 -4.83
N GLY A 70 1.66 -3.87 -3.84
CA GLY A 70 0.93 -4.98 -3.27
C GLY A 70 -0.47 -4.60 -2.83
N ILE A 71 -1.38 -5.55 -2.93
CA ILE A 71 -2.77 -5.38 -2.51
C ILE A 71 -3.12 -6.53 -1.60
N VAL A 72 -3.59 -6.23 -0.40
CA VAL A 72 -4.12 -7.23 0.53
C VAL A 72 -5.62 -7.01 0.62
N ASP A 73 -6.36 -7.78 -0.17
CA ASP A 73 -7.82 -7.70 -0.21
C ASP A 73 -8.39 -8.59 0.91
N ILE A 74 -9.03 -7.96 1.87
CA ILE A 74 -9.59 -8.66 3.02
C ILE A 74 -11.10 -8.86 2.92
N SER A 75 -11.67 -8.75 1.72
CA SER A 75 -13.10 -8.94 1.50
C SER A 75 -13.56 -10.35 1.88
N GLN A 76 -12.72 -11.36 1.64
CA GLN A 76 -13.05 -12.76 1.92
C GLN A 76 -12.44 -13.26 3.23
N ASN A 77 -11.42 -12.61 3.74
CA ASN A 77 -10.73 -13.05 4.95
C ASN A 77 -10.15 -11.85 5.68
N THR A 78 -10.68 -11.56 6.85
CA THR A 78 -10.27 -10.42 7.66
C THR A 78 -9.35 -10.81 8.81
N SER A 79 -8.90 -12.07 8.88
CA SER A 79 -8.07 -12.50 9.99
C SER A 79 -6.71 -11.80 9.97
N LEU A 80 -6.19 -11.51 11.16
CA LEU A 80 -4.88 -10.90 11.28
C LEU A 80 -3.77 -11.80 10.73
N ASN A 81 -3.94 -13.12 10.89
CA ASN A 81 -2.96 -14.07 10.35
C ASN A 81 -2.89 -13.99 8.83
N TYR A 82 -4.04 -13.90 8.17
CA TYR A 82 -4.08 -13.77 6.72
C TYR A 82 -3.38 -12.48 6.27
N ILE A 83 -3.72 -11.36 6.91
CA ILE A 83 -3.12 -10.06 6.58
C ILE A 83 -1.60 -10.12 6.76
N ARG A 84 -1.16 -10.64 7.91
CA ARG A 84 0.26 -10.79 8.20
C ARG A 84 0.98 -11.62 7.14
N ASP A 85 0.40 -12.74 6.77
CA ASP A 85 1.02 -13.64 5.79
C ASP A 85 1.13 -12.98 4.43
N GLN A 86 0.09 -12.26 4.00
CA GLN A 86 0.11 -11.55 2.73
C GLN A 86 1.14 -10.43 2.71
N VAL A 87 1.19 -9.64 3.77
CA VAL A 87 2.19 -8.58 3.90
C VAL A 87 3.59 -9.17 3.89
N HIS A 88 3.78 -10.28 4.60
CA HIS A 88 5.07 -10.94 4.67
C HIS A 88 5.56 -11.39 3.30
N LEU A 89 4.67 -11.94 2.47
CA LEU A 89 5.02 -12.34 1.11
C LEU A 89 5.53 -11.15 0.29
N TYR A 90 4.86 -10.01 0.38
CA TYR A 90 5.32 -8.81 -0.32
C TYR A 90 6.67 -8.34 0.19
N LEU A 91 6.87 -8.35 1.50
CA LEU A 91 8.15 -7.93 2.08
C LEU A 91 9.28 -8.86 1.67
N GLU A 92 9.03 -10.15 1.62
CA GLU A 92 10.03 -11.11 1.14
C GLU A 92 10.44 -10.81 -0.30
N GLY A 93 9.48 -10.43 -1.14
CA GLY A 93 9.78 -10.05 -2.51
C GLY A 93 10.67 -8.81 -2.61
N LEU A 94 10.54 -7.88 -1.66
CA LEU A 94 11.34 -6.67 -1.64
C LEU A 94 12.75 -6.89 -1.12
N TYR A 95 12.92 -7.79 -0.18
CA TYR A 95 14.18 -7.94 0.55
C TYR A 95 14.91 -9.24 0.24
N ALA A 96 14.39 -10.01 -0.69
CA ALA A 96 15.00 -11.28 -1.08
C ALA A 96 16.30 -11.11 -1.90
#